data_f29d3b622da535512bcc7edd2ff15981
#
_entry.id   f29d3b622da535512bcc7edd2ff15981
#
_cell.length_a   1.000
_cell.length_b   1.000
_cell.length_c   1.000
_cell.angle_alpha   90.00
_cell.angle_beta   90.00
_cell.angle_gamma   90.00
#
_symmetry.space_group_name_H-M   'P 1'
#
loop_
_entity.id
_entity.type
_entity.pdbx_description
1 polymer ?
#
loop_
_entity_poly.entity_id
_entity_poly.type
_entity_poly.pdbx_seq_one_letter_code
_entity_poly.pdbx_strand_id
1 'polypeptide(L)'
;MQVELRDPKTIMKLSRLGSFHQSKLSFLRSFLKEFKDWEYNRNLFDLDENGYGRAVYSFSKKNRTYSLVCFANRISDNERSDRVIATKWDAAFVLHDGIPTKKDIERLELNVPKQEVGRLSYKELTLSRANKSVRAFEHVVDSLSNGRQPDKEFLSKVGYLYRTTAVYGSGKFGLADRFRIKNREEICGPFRLEMMLVYLVRQFTFDQVNHIANHKNPKNFIELDKEISRNLGIGNSTGLGMAPFIVNHPTLLNNWILAREKALKKVREVKNVQKEDFDIFVQCLKKSIKNITSWNTDSEFQKNKIKQLIADLNKLLVYIDSFNFQDDFSFNKLYLWVEENLDLECSEYIVSMMLEPYDSIINPLVHEMSSEEEKFFNIPGDRTVLDLRNILEEKYADILRIDFSKKESNENFWFISKNKEEPRLANRYNEQGSDLEQPLAIARDIKKLYERISNQKNSLRIGRFLIENNDLRHVVRRAFISEKFPYSEIQDNTIGSNLMPIDMLRLKLSFFGAVKFDPKSDKWLRICMFQGAPLPNELKKFSDYWVYNSLN
;
A
#
# COMPACT_ATOMS: atom_id res chain seq x y z
N MET A 1 2.59 18.15 -30.74
CA MET A 1 3.78 17.41 -30.24
C MET A 1 3.27 16.10 -29.66
N GLN A 2 3.84 14.97 -30.04
CA GLN A 2 3.46 13.68 -29.49
C GLN A 2 4.04 13.60 -28.07
N VAL A 3 3.19 13.31 -27.08
CA VAL A 3 3.64 13.15 -25.69
C VAL A 3 4.26 11.76 -25.55
N GLU A 4 5.46 11.69 -25.00
CA GLU A 4 6.14 10.43 -24.73
C GLU A 4 5.95 10.01 -23.27
N LEU A 5 6.15 8.72 -22.98
CA LEU A 5 6.26 8.25 -21.60
C LEU A 5 7.52 8.85 -20.98
N ARG A 6 7.46 9.17 -19.70
CA ARG A 6 8.63 9.69 -18.99
C ARG A 6 9.72 8.62 -18.88
N ASP A 7 10.98 9.06 -18.97
CA ASP A 7 12.13 8.16 -18.92
C ASP A 7 12.24 7.43 -17.58
N PRO A 8 12.36 6.09 -17.59
CA PRO A 8 12.53 5.29 -16.38
C PRO A 8 13.68 5.75 -15.48
N LYS A 9 14.81 6.18 -16.05
CA LYS A 9 15.96 6.69 -15.25
C LYS A 9 15.60 7.93 -14.43
N THR A 10 14.66 8.72 -14.92
CA THR A 10 14.18 9.92 -14.24
C THR A 10 13.13 9.61 -13.19
N ILE A 11 12.14 8.78 -13.54
CA ILE A 11 10.97 8.58 -12.65
C ILE A 11 11.14 7.47 -11.64
N MET A 12 12.03 6.50 -11.86
CA MET A 12 12.27 5.40 -10.91
C MET A 12 13.14 5.82 -9.71
N LYS A 13 13.20 7.09 -9.42
CA LYS A 13 13.74 7.63 -8.17
C LYS A 13 12.66 7.64 -7.11
N LEU A 14 12.98 7.28 -5.87
CA LEU A 14 11.98 7.24 -4.80
C LEU A 14 11.34 8.61 -4.55
N SER A 15 12.06 9.68 -4.80
CA SER A 15 11.55 11.05 -4.80
C SER A 15 10.42 11.31 -5.82
N ARG A 16 10.31 10.49 -6.85
CA ARG A 16 9.27 10.58 -7.90
C ARG A 16 8.25 9.45 -7.90
N LEU A 17 8.52 8.33 -7.24
CA LEU A 17 7.67 7.14 -7.32
C LEU A 17 6.36 7.24 -6.59
N GLY A 18 6.25 8.12 -5.64
CA GLY A 18 5.06 8.23 -4.84
C GLY A 18 4.63 9.68 -4.67
N SER A 19 3.41 9.85 -4.25
CA SER A 19 2.91 11.14 -3.81
C SER A 19 2.04 10.96 -2.58
N PHE A 20 1.73 12.04 -1.88
CA PHE A 20 0.78 12.03 -0.77
C PHE A 20 -0.67 11.95 -1.24
N HIS A 21 -0.92 12.05 -2.53
CA HIS A 21 -2.22 11.86 -3.11
C HIS A 21 -2.51 10.37 -3.36
N GLN A 22 -3.67 9.90 -2.95
CA GLN A 22 -4.15 8.56 -3.31
C GLN A 22 -4.50 8.50 -4.79
N SER A 23 -3.67 7.85 -5.58
CA SER A 23 -3.93 7.69 -7.00
C SER A 23 -5.22 6.89 -7.27
N LYS A 24 -5.95 7.23 -8.32
CA LYS A 24 -7.04 6.40 -8.85
C LYS A 24 -6.58 5.00 -9.26
N LEU A 25 -5.30 4.83 -9.57
CA LEU A 25 -4.66 3.54 -9.83
C LEU A 25 -4.26 2.80 -8.55
N SER A 26 -4.59 3.30 -7.36
CA SER A 26 -4.32 2.58 -6.11
C SER A 26 -5.18 1.32 -5.98
N PHE A 27 -4.63 0.30 -5.35
CA PHE A 27 -5.34 -0.96 -5.16
C PHE A 27 -6.61 -0.81 -4.34
N LEU A 28 -6.61 0.09 -3.36
CA LEU A 28 -7.75 0.36 -2.50
C LEU A 28 -8.91 0.98 -3.30
N ARG A 29 -8.66 2.03 -4.08
CA ARG A 29 -9.69 2.68 -4.89
C ARG A 29 -10.21 1.75 -6.00
N SER A 30 -9.31 1.00 -6.61
CA SER A 30 -9.64 -0.02 -7.59
C SER A 30 -10.53 -1.13 -7.01
N PHE A 31 -10.29 -1.55 -5.74
CA PHE A 31 -11.16 -2.48 -5.02
C PHE A 31 -12.56 -1.90 -4.81
N LEU A 32 -12.68 -0.69 -4.26
CA LEU A 32 -13.98 -0.07 -3.99
C LEU A 32 -14.82 0.07 -5.27
N LYS A 33 -14.18 0.39 -6.38
CA LYS A 33 -14.84 0.50 -7.67
C LYS A 33 -15.37 -0.85 -8.17
N GLU A 34 -14.59 -1.92 -8.06
CA GLU A 34 -14.99 -3.26 -8.45
C GLU A 34 -16.19 -3.75 -7.65
N PHE A 35 -16.19 -3.49 -6.34
CA PHE A 35 -17.23 -3.96 -5.44
C PHE A 35 -18.42 -3.00 -5.27
N LYS A 36 -18.48 -1.91 -6.03
CA LYS A 36 -19.56 -0.91 -5.94
C LYS A 36 -20.97 -1.49 -6.09
N ASP A 37 -21.13 -2.45 -7.00
CA ASP A 37 -22.43 -3.04 -7.33
C ASP A 37 -22.68 -4.40 -6.64
N TRP A 38 -21.84 -4.75 -5.67
CA TRP A 38 -22.01 -5.95 -4.88
C TRP A 38 -22.96 -5.72 -3.72
N GLU A 39 -23.75 -6.75 -3.39
CA GLU A 39 -24.63 -6.71 -2.22
C GLU A 39 -23.84 -7.04 -0.96
N TYR A 40 -23.94 -6.17 0.02
CA TYR A 40 -23.35 -6.35 1.34
C TYR A 40 -24.38 -6.93 2.31
N ASN A 41 -23.98 -7.97 3.07
CA ASN A 41 -24.81 -8.59 4.09
C ASN A 41 -24.00 -8.89 5.35
N ARG A 42 -24.64 -8.72 6.51
CA ARG A 42 -24.18 -9.25 7.80
C ARG A 42 -24.93 -10.55 8.08
N ASN A 43 -24.27 -11.69 7.79
CA ASN A 43 -24.89 -13.02 7.82
C ASN A 43 -24.97 -13.64 9.22
N LEU A 44 -24.00 -13.29 10.10
CA LEU A 44 -23.94 -13.72 11.49
C LEU A 44 -23.34 -12.60 12.33
N PHE A 45 -23.89 -12.42 13.53
CA PHE A 45 -23.32 -11.51 14.53
C PHE A 45 -23.66 -12.06 15.92
N ASP A 46 -22.79 -12.92 16.43
CA ASP A 46 -22.94 -13.66 17.68
C ASP A 46 -21.78 -13.29 18.61
N LEU A 47 -21.94 -12.17 19.30
CA LEU A 47 -20.98 -11.65 20.27
C LEU A 47 -21.62 -11.56 21.63
N ASP A 48 -20.87 -11.87 22.68
CA ASP A 48 -21.28 -11.63 24.06
C ASP A 48 -21.34 -10.13 24.39
N GLU A 49 -21.77 -9.79 25.59
CA GLU A 49 -21.87 -8.40 26.07
C GLU A 49 -20.56 -7.62 26.04
N ASN A 50 -19.43 -8.31 26.07
CA ASN A 50 -18.09 -7.75 25.99
C ASN A 50 -17.53 -7.71 24.56
N GLY A 51 -18.32 -8.14 23.59
CA GLY A 51 -17.97 -8.14 22.18
C GLY A 51 -17.04 -9.28 21.76
N TYR A 52 -16.96 -10.38 22.53
CA TYR A 52 -16.24 -11.60 22.16
C TYR A 52 -17.18 -12.57 21.47
N GLY A 53 -16.67 -13.32 20.51
CA GLY A 53 -17.46 -14.26 19.73
C GLY A 53 -17.15 -14.21 18.25
N ARG A 54 -18.16 -14.40 17.41
CA ARG A 54 -18.01 -14.57 15.97
C ARG A 54 -18.99 -13.74 15.17
N ALA A 55 -18.54 -13.29 14.00
CA ALA A 55 -19.38 -12.59 13.04
C ALA A 55 -19.03 -13.00 11.61
N VAL A 56 -20.00 -12.87 10.69
CA VAL A 56 -19.82 -13.15 9.27
C VAL A 56 -20.43 -12.02 8.46
N TYR A 57 -19.61 -11.45 7.58
CA TYR A 57 -20.00 -10.41 6.62
C TYR A 57 -19.72 -10.89 5.21
N SER A 58 -20.56 -10.55 4.26
CA SER A 58 -20.34 -10.97 2.88
C SER A 58 -20.59 -9.88 1.86
N PHE A 59 -19.89 -10.02 0.74
CA PHE A 59 -20.24 -9.42 -0.54
C PHE A 59 -20.73 -10.50 -1.49
N SER A 60 -21.87 -10.25 -2.14
CA SER A 60 -22.50 -11.18 -3.09
C SER A 60 -22.88 -10.48 -4.38
N LYS A 61 -22.65 -11.16 -5.52
CA LYS A 61 -23.11 -10.73 -6.84
C LYS A 61 -23.35 -11.95 -7.71
N LYS A 62 -24.58 -12.12 -8.19
CA LYS A 62 -25.00 -13.31 -8.94
C LYS A 62 -24.72 -14.59 -8.13
N ASN A 63 -23.90 -15.49 -8.66
CA ASN A 63 -23.53 -16.76 -8.04
C ASN A 63 -22.19 -16.72 -7.30
N ARG A 64 -21.65 -15.53 -7.05
CA ARG A 64 -20.39 -15.31 -6.31
C ARG A 64 -20.67 -14.70 -4.95
N THR A 65 -20.03 -15.23 -3.95
CA THR A 65 -20.06 -14.69 -2.57
C THR A 65 -18.69 -14.83 -1.94
N TYR A 66 -18.26 -13.79 -1.24
CA TYR A 66 -17.03 -13.77 -0.45
C TYR A 66 -17.39 -13.33 0.95
N SER A 67 -17.01 -14.10 1.96
CA SER A 67 -17.40 -13.86 3.33
C SER A 67 -16.21 -13.63 4.24
N LEU A 68 -16.21 -12.55 4.99
CA LEU A 68 -15.32 -12.37 6.13
C LEU A 68 -15.87 -13.11 7.33
N VAL A 69 -15.11 -14.04 7.89
CA VAL A 69 -15.38 -14.68 9.16
C VAL A 69 -14.49 -14.05 10.22
N CYS A 70 -15.10 -13.51 11.27
CA CYS A 70 -14.44 -12.81 12.36
C CYS A 70 -14.52 -13.64 13.64
N PHE A 71 -13.41 -13.71 14.36
CA PHE A 71 -13.33 -14.28 15.70
C PHE A 71 -12.72 -13.23 16.64
N ALA A 72 -13.52 -12.71 17.55
CA ALA A 72 -13.09 -11.76 18.58
C ALA A 72 -12.76 -12.52 19.87
N ASN A 73 -11.53 -12.38 20.35
CA ASN A 73 -10.99 -13.17 21.44
C ASN A 73 -10.77 -12.31 22.69
N ARG A 74 -10.94 -12.94 23.84
CA ARG A 74 -10.54 -12.33 25.11
C ARG A 74 -9.03 -12.46 25.27
N ILE A 75 -8.37 -11.33 25.51
CA ILE A 75 -6.95 -11.27 25.86
C ILE A 75 -6.81 -10.53 27.17
N SER A 76 -6.11 -11.10 28.14
CA SER A 76 -5.79 -10.39 29.38
C SER A 76 -4.78 -9.27 29.13
N ASP A 77 -4.83 -8.22 29.94
CA ASP A 77 -3.93 -7.06 29.75
C ASP A 77 -2.45 -7.42 29.85
N ASN A 78 -2.12 -8.44 30.67
CA ASN A 78 -0.75 -8.96 30.79
C ASN A 78 -0.24 -9.68 29.51
N GLU A 79 -1.13 -10.09 28.64
CA GLU A 79 -0.83 -10.79 27.39
C GLU A 79 -0.84 -9.84 26.17
N ARG A 80 -1.25 -8.59 26.36
CA ARG A 80 -1.23 -7.56 25.31
C ARG A 80 0.20 -7.13 25.04
N SER A 81 0.58 -7.15 23.81
CA SER A 81 1.91 -6.75 23.35
C SER A 81 1.80 -5.75 22.22
N ASP A 82 2.50 -4.62 22.35
CA ASP A 82 2.70 -3.67 21.24
C ASP A 82 3.68 -4.17 20.18
N ARG A 83 4.20 -5.38 20.34
CA ARG A 83 5.15 -5.96 19.39
C ARG A 83 4.45 -6.36 18.09
N VAL A 84 5.12 -6.17 16.98
CA VAL A 84 4.66 -6.56 15.64
C VAL A 84 4.42 -8.08 15.55
N ILE A 85 5.15 -8.86 16.34
CA ILE A 85 4.98 -10.32 16.49
C ILE A 85 4.39 -10.57 17.88
N ALA A 86 3.07 -10.47 18.00
CA ALA A 86 2.37 -10.87 19.19
C ALA A 86 2.02 -12.36 19.11
N THR A 87 1.96 -13.00 20.25
CA THR A 87 1.54 -14.41 20.37
C THR A 87 0.03 -14.56 20.47
N LYS A 88 -0.69 -13.49 20.84
CA LYS A 88 -2.15 -13.44 20.98
C LYS A 88 -2.71 -12.18 20.30
N TRP A 89 -3.96 -12.27 19.87
CA TRP A 89 -4.63 -11.28 19.02
C TRP A 89 -6.04 -11.00 19.54
N ASP A 90 -6.46 -9.74 19.56
CA ASP A 90 -7.84 -9.36 19.93
C ASP A 90 -8.86 -9.92 18.94
N ALA A 91 -8.47 -10.06 17.68
CA ALA A 91 -9.31 -10.70 16.68
C ALA A 91 -8.50 -11.40 15.61
N ALA A 92 -9.06 -12.47 15.06
CA ALA A 92 -8.56 -13.19 13.88
C ALA A 92 -9.64 -13.20 12.81
N PHE A 93 -9.23 -13.16 11.55
CA PHE A 93 -10.11 -13.02 10.41
C PHE A 93 -9.73 -13.97 9.28
N VAL A 94 -10.77 -14.49 8.63
CA VAL A 94 -10.63 -15.32 7.43
C VAL A 94 -11.52 -14.76 6.34
N LEU A 95 -10.99 -14.55 5.15
CA LEU A 95 -11.81 -14.37 3.96
C LEU A 95 -12.09 -15.73 3.35
N HIS A 96 -13.36 -16.10 3.28
CA HIS A 96 -13.86 -17.41 2.86
C HIS A 96 -14.58 -17.31 1.50
N ASP A 97 -14.37 -18.30 0.65
CA ASP A 97 -15.07 -18.44 -0.62
C ASP A 97 -16.47 -19.04 -0.41
N GLY A 98 -17.50 -18.25 -0.65
CA GLY A 98 -18.90 -18.59 -0.36
C GLY A 98 -19.31 -18.22 1.07
N ILE A 99 -20.56 -18.55 1.42
CA ILE A 99 -21.08 -18.42 2.79
C ILE A 99 -20.59 -19.63 3.60
N PRO A 100 -19.89 -19.42 4.73
CA PRO A 100 -19.40 -20.51 5.56
C PRO A 100 -20.56 -21.25 6.23
N THR A 101 -20.48 -22.57 6.25
CA THR A 101 -21.40 -23.41 7.04
C THR A 101 -21.02 -23.34 8.52
N LYS A 102 -21.93 -23.78 9.42
CA LYS A 102 -21.64 -23.89 10.86
C LYS A 102 -20.37 -24.72 11.12
N LYS A 103 -20.20 -25.84 10.39
CA LYS A 103 -18.99 -26.69 10.48
C LYS A 103 -17.72 -25.96 10.02
N ASP A 104 -17.80 -25.12 8.98
CA ASP A 104 -16.68 -24.30 8.54
C ASP A 104 -16.29 -23.31 9.65
N ILE A 105 -17.25 -22.64 10.26
CA ILE A 105 -17.00 -21.66 11.33
C ILE A 105 -16.35 -22.35 12.54
N GLU A 106 -16.89 -23.46 13.02
CA GLU A 106 -16.33 -24.23 14.13
C GLU A 106 -14.89 -24.70 13.84
N ARG A 107 -14.64 -25.21 12.64
CA ARG A 107 -13.29 -25.59 12.22
C ARG A 107 -12.32 -24.41 12.19
N LEU A 108 -12.75 -23.28 11.67
CA LEU A 108 -11.93 -22.06 11.57
C LEU A 108 -11.62 -21.50 12.96
N GLU A 109 -12.59 -21.47 13.87
CA GLU A 109 -12.41 -20.99 15.25
C GLU A 109 -11.28 -21.74 15.99
N LEU A 110 -11.17 -23.05 15.75
CA LEU A 110 -10.11 -23.88 16.32
C LEU A 110 -8.73 -23.66 15.69
N ASN A 111 -8.67 -23.26 14.44
CA ASN A 111 -7.44 -23.33 13.65
C ASN A 111 -6.85 -21.97 13.27
N VAL A 112 -7.69 -20.94 13.04
CA VAL A 112 -7.23 -19.63 12.56
C VAL A 112 -6.26 -18.94 13.50
N PRO A 113 -6.43 -18.97 14.84
CA PRO A 113 -5.46 -18.35 15.74
C PRO A 113 -4.06 -18.94 15.62
N LYS A 114 -3.94 -20.21 15.24
CA LYS A 114 -2.67 -20.92 15.11
C LYS A 114 -2.00 -20.74 13.76
N GLN A 115 -2.76 -20.40 12.74
CA GLN A 115 -2.32 -20.20 11.35
C GLN A 115 -1.35 -21.29 10.85
N GLU A 116 -1.61 -22.52 11.21
CA GLU A 116 -0.77 -23.65 10.78
C GLU A 116 -1.20 -24.08 9.38
N VAL A 117 -0.23 -24.12 8.49
CA VAL A 117 -0.39 -24.67 7.15
C VAL A 117 -0.87 -26.13 7.25
N GLY A 118 -1.87 -26.51 6.47
CA GLY A 118 -2.45 -27.86 6.47
C GLY A 118 -3.74 -28.01 7.27
N ARG A 119 -4.12 -27.01 8.08
CA ARG A 119 -5.43 -27.01 8.79
C ARG A 119 -6.50 -26.17 8.09
N LEU A 120 -6.14 -25.57 6.99
CA LEU A 120 -6.98 -24.73 6.18
C LEU A 120 -7.45 -25.49 4.93
N SER A 121 -8.63 -25.16 4.46
CA SER A 121 -9.17 -25.72 3.23
C SER A 121 -8.92 -24.79 2.04
N TYR A 122 -9.27 -25.25 0.84
CA TYR A 122 -9.18 -24.45 -0.38
C TYR A 122 -10.17 -23.25 -0.42
N LYS A 123 -11.12 -23.22 0.53
CA LYS A 123 -12.10 -22.12 0.64
C LYS A 123 -11.54 -20.89 1.34
N GLU A 124 -10.48 -21.02 2.11
CA GLU A 124 -9.85 -19.88 2.76
C GLU A 124 -8.98 -19.13 1.77
N LEU A 125 -9.38 -17.88 1.47
CA LEU A 125 -8.73 -17.04 0.45
C LEU A 125 -7.58 -16.23 1.02
N THR A 126 -7.77 -15.63 2.19
CA THR A 126 -6.72 -14.92 2.93
C THR A 126 -7.05 -14.85 4.41
N LEU A 127 -6.03 -14.64 5.22
CA LEU A 127 -6.10 -14.56 6.67
C LEU A 127 -5.53 -13.23 7.17
N SER A 128 -6.03 -12.76 8.31
CA SER A 128 -5.46 -11.64 9.03
C SER A 128 -5.68 -11.76 10.54
N ARG A 129 -4.96 -10.95 11.28
CA ARG A 129 -5.10 -10.75 12.71
C ARG A 129 -5.05 -9.26 13.01
N ALA A 130 -5.69 -8.85 14.09
CA ALA A 130 -5.66 -7.47 14.51
C ALA A 130 -5.68 -7.34 16.02
N ASN A 131 -5.10 -6.22 16.47
CA ASN A 131 -5.18 -5.76 17.85
C ASN A 131 -5.93 -4.45 17.93
N LYS A 132 -6.69 -4.27 19.01
CA LYS A 132 -7.37 -3.04 19.31
C LYS A 132 -6.37 -1.91 19.57
N SER A 133 -6.68 -0.72 19.10
CA SER A 133 -6.11 0.51 19.64
C SER A 133 -6.85 0.81 20.94
N VAL A 134 -6.41 0.20 22.05
CA VAL A 134 -7.18 0.08 23.30
C VAL A 134 -7.79 1.40 23.72
N ARG A 135 -6.98 2.45 23.88
CA ARG A 135 -7.45 3.78 24.31
C ARG A 135 -8.51 4.38 23.38
N ALA A 136 -8.32 4.25 22.07
CA ALA A 136 -9.30 4.78 21.10
C ALA A 136 -10.56 3.93 21.07
N PHE A 137 -10.43 2.62 21.17
CA PHE A 137 -11.56 1.70 21.21
C PHE A 137 -12.43 1.91 22.45
N GLU A 138 -11.83 1.96 23.63
CA GLU A 138 -12.53 2.23 24.90
C GLU A 138 -13.17 3.61 24.91
N HIS A 139 -12.46 4.64 24.43
CA HIS A 139 -13.01 5.99 24.32
C HIS A 139 -14.29 6.04 23.48
N VAL A 140 -14.32 5.30 22.35
CA VAL A 140 -15.52 5.23 21.51
C VAL A 140 -16.63 4.51 22.26
N VAL A 141 -16.39 3.33 22.83
CA VAL A 141 -17.38 2.56 23.59
C VAL A 141 -17.97 3.38 24.74
N ASP A 142 -17.10 4.05 25.52
CA ASP A 142 -17.52 4.85 26.67
C ASP A 142 -18.33 6.09 26.23
N SER A 143 -17.93 6.75 25.17
CA SER A 143 -18.68 7.89 24.65
C SER A 143 -20.07 7.47 24.22
N LEU A 144 -20.19 6.43 23.39
CA LEU A 144 -21.48 5.95 22.87
C LEU A 144 -22.40 5.44 23.97
N SER A 145 -21.88 4.72 24.97
CA SER A 145 -22.66 4.24 26.11
C SER A 145 -23.18 5.37 27.02
N ASN A 146 -22.53 6.55 26.96
CA ASN A 146 -22.94 7.74 27.70
C ASN A 146 -23.75 8.75 26.85
N GLY A 147 -24.29 8.34 25.72
CA GLY A 147 -25.16 9.15 24.89
C GLY A 147 -24.46 10.30 24.16
N ARG A 148 -23.18 10.19 23.90
CA ARG A 148 -22.40 11.22 23.19
C ARG A 148 -21.49 10.61 22.13
N GLN A 149 -21.23 11.35 21.08
CA GLN A 149 -20.25 10.97 20.07
C GLN A 149 -18.82 11.12 20.64
N PRO A 150 -17.89 10.26 20.21
CA PRO A 150 -16.51 10.36 20.65
C PRO A 150 -15.84 11.64 20.14
N ASP A 151 -14.84 12.12 20.87
CA ASP A 151 -14.06 13.30 20.52
C ASP A 151 -13.34 13.11 19.18
N LYS A 152 -13.69 13.97 18.21
CA LYS A 152 -13.13 13.95 16.86
C LYS A 152 -11.63 14.25 16.84
N GLU A 153 -11.17 15.18 17.66
CA GLU A 153 -9.74 15.54 17.73
C GLU A 153 -8.92 14.38 18.29
N PHE A 154 -9.41 13.74 19.34
CA PHE A 154 -8.76 12.55 19.90
C PHE A 154 -8.69 11.41 18.86
N LEU A 155 -9.78 11.13 18.16
CA LEU A 155 -9.82 10.08 17.13
C LEU A 155 -8.93 10.41 15.93
N SER A 156 -8.83 11.69 15.54
CA SER A 156 -7.98 12.12 14.43
C SER A 156 -6.50 11.81 14.67
N LYS A 157 -6.05 11.83 15.91
CA LYS A 157 -4.66 11.49 16.29
C LYS A 157 -4.33 10.03 16.03
N VAL A 158 -5.31 9.13 16.03
CA VAL A 158 -5.12 7.69 15.80
C VAL A 158 -5.63 7.28 14.42
N GLY A 159 -6.85 7.62 14.08
CA GLY A 159 -7.50 7.35 12.80
C GLY A 159 -8.05 5.94 12.63
N TYR A 160 -7.90 5.05 13.62
CA TYR A 160 -8.41 3.67 13.58
C TYR A 160 -8.66 3.10 14.98
N LEU A 161 -9.53 2.10 15.06
CA LEU A 161 -9.82 1.36 16.28
C LEU A 161 -9.16 -0.03 16.30
N TYR A 162 -8.92 -0.61 15.14
CA TYR A 162 -8.18 -1.86 14.98
C TYR A 162 -6.95 -1.65 14.10
N ARG A 163 -5.89 -2.39 14.41
CA ARG A 163 -4.64 -2.42 13.66
C ARG A 163 -4.34 -3.84 13.21
N THR A 164 -4.31 -4.07 11.91
CA THR A 164 -3.90 -5.34 11.32
C THR A 164 -2.39 -5.46 11.25
N THR A 165 -1.86 -6.66 11.31
CA THR A 165 -0.42 -6.86 11.38
C THR A 165 0.21 -7.40 10.11
N ALA A 166 -0.52 -7.99 9.19
CA ALA A 166 0.17 -8.73 8.14
C ALA A 166 -0.59 -8.96 6.84
N VAL A 167 -1.57 -8.12 6.55
CA VAL A 167 -2.41 -8.32 5.35
C VAL A 167 -1.61 -8.16 4.05
N TYR A 168 -0.48 -7.50 4.08
CA TYR A 168 0.19 -7.05 2.86
C TYR A 168 1.55 -7.63 2.61
N GLY A 169 2.01 -8.52 3.34
CA GLY A 169 3.44 -8.51 3.18
C GLY A 169 4.15 -9.77 3.05
N SER A 170 3.60 -10.81 3.47
CA SER A 170 4.49 -11.92 3.72
C SER A 170 4.29 -13.12 2.82
N GLY A 171 3.28 -13.11 1.99
CA GLY A 171 2.88 -14.35 1.31
C GLY A 171 2.49 -15.47 2.30
N LYS A 172 2.77 -15.28 3.59
CA LYS A 172 2.43 -16.25 4.65
C LYS A 172 0.94 -16.27 4.96
N PHE A 173 0.22 -15.21 4.62
CA PHE A 173 -1.21 -15.07 4.92
C PHE A 173 -2.11 -15.11 3.68
N GLY A 174 -1.57 -14.92 2.50
CA GLY A 174 -2.28 -15.18 1.26
C GLY A 174 -2.33 -16.69 1.03
N LEU A 175 -3.49 -17.29 1.22
CA LEU A 175 -3.69 -18.72 1.05
C LEU A 175 -4.23 -19.07 -0.32
N ALA A 176 -4.85 -18.11 -0.99
CA ALA A 176 -5.44 -18.34 -2.28
C ALA A 176 -4.38 -18.77 -3.28
N ASP A 177 -4.54 -19.97 -3.78
CA ASP A 177 -3.87 -20.38 -4.98
C ASP A 177 -4.39 -19.53 -6.15
N ARG A 178 -3.57 -18.57 -6.59
CA ARG A 178 -3.94 -17.66 -7.69
C ARG A 178 -4.38 -18.40 -8.94
N PHE A 179 -3.87 -19.60 -9.15
CA PHE A 179 -4.30 -20.44 -10.27
C PHE A 179 -5.79 -20.80 -10.18
N ARG A 180 -6.32 -21.01 -8.97
CA ARG A 180 -7.74 -21.32 -8.74
C ARG A 180 -8.66 -20.13 -8.93
N ILE A 181 -8.18 -18.92 -8.70
CA ILE A 181 -8.96 -17.68 -8.81
C ILE A 181 -8.70 -16.90 -10.09
N LYS A 182 -7.82 -17.37 -10.98
CA LYS A 182 -7.43 -16.65 -12.20
C LYS A 182 -8.60 -16.29 -13.13
N ASN A 183 -9.68 -17.06 -13.10
CA ASN A 183 -10.88 -16.81 -13.89
C ASN A 183 -11.92 -15.95 -13.15
N ARG A 184 -11.56 -15.36 -12.03
CA ARG A 184 -12.41 -14.50 -11.21
C ARG A 184 -11.84 -13.08 -11.26
N GLU A 185 -12.19 -12.35 -12.30
CA GLU A 185 -11.66 -11.01 -12.58
C GLU A 185 -11.80 -10.08 -11.38
N GLU A 186 -12.87 -10.22 -10.59
CA GLU A 186 -13.17 -9.40 -9.43
C GLU A 186 -12.16 -9.56 -8.29
N ILE A 187 -11.49 -10.71 -8.18
CA ILE A 187 -10.54 -11.00 -7.09
C ILE A 187 -9.14 -11.39 -7.55
N CYS A 188 -8.93 -11.69 -8.84
CA CYS A 188 -7.60 -12.10 -9.34
C CYS A 188 -6.59 -10.94 -9.38
N GLY A 189 -7.07 -9.69 -9.36
CA GLY A 189 -6.21 -8.52 -9.33
C GLY A 189 -5.35 -8.45 -8.05
N PRO A 190 -4.20 -7.77 -8.11
CA PRO A 190 -3.30 -7.65 -6.97
C PRO A 190 -4.00 -7.07 -5.74
N PHE A 191 -3.76 -7.64 -4.58
CA PHE A 191 -4.28 -7.22 -3.27
C PHE A 191 -5.81 -7.15 -3.14
N ARG A 192 -6.57 -7.68 -4.08
CA ARG A 192 -8.04 -7.63 -4.04
C ARG A 192 -8.61 -8.35 -2.83
N LEU A 193 -8.09 -9.51 -2.50
CA LEU A 193 -8.53 -10.30 -1.35
C LEU A 193 -8.16 -9.61 -0.03
N GLU A 194 -6.94 -9.09 0.04
CA GLU A 194 -6.46 -8.36 1.22
C GLU A 194 -7.27 -7.08 1.44
N MET A 195 -7.57 -6.33 0.38
CA MET A 195 -8.39 -5.12 0.47
C MET A 195 -9.82 -5.44 0.91
N MET A 196 -10.42 -6.49 0.38
CA MET A 196 -11.76 -6.95 0.79
C MET A 196 -11.79 -7.31 2.26
N LEU A 197 -10.81 -8.09 2.72
CA LEU A 197 -10.71 -8.48 4.12
C LEU A 197 -10.65 -7.24 5.02
N VAL A 198 -9.74 -6.31 4.76
CA VAL A 198 -9.55 -5.10 5.57
C VAL A 198 -10.78 -4.20 5.56
N TYR A 199 -11.43 -4.07 4.42
CA TYR A 199 -12.64 -3.26 4.29
C TYR A 199 -13.79 -3.82 5.15
N LEU A 200 -13.99 -5.13 5.14
CA LEU A 200 -15.00 -5.78 5.96
C LEU A 200 -14.62 -5.82 7.46
N VAL A 201 -13.34 -5.92 7.79
CA VAL A 201 -12.85 -5.77 9.18
C VAL A 201 -13.19 -4.38 9.72
N ARG A 202 -13.11 -3.35 8.88
CA ARG A 202 -13.51 -2.00 9.26
C ARG A 202 -14.99 -1.95 9.68
N GLN A 203 -15.87 -2.59 8.93
CA GLN A 203 -17.29 -2.66 9.28
C GLN A 203 -17.52 -3.44 10.57
N PHE A 204 -16.88 -4.61 10.72
CA PHE A 204 -16.94 -5.38 11.96
C PHE A 204 -16.55 -4.54 13.18
N THR A 205 -15.53 -3.70 13.04
CA THR A 205 -15.07 -2.83 14.13
C THR A 205 -16.16 -1.87 14.60
N PHE A 206 -16.90 -1.26 13.67
CA PHE A 206 -17.98 -0.33 14.01
C PHE A 206 -19.18 -1.05 14.64
N ASP A 207 -19.55 -2.21 14.12
CA ASP A 207 -20.62 -3.01 14.67
C ASP A 207 -20.26 -3.49 16.09
N GLN A 208 -19.02 -3.86 16.34
CA GLN A 208 -18.54 -4.32 17.65
C GLN A 208 -18.57 -3.20 18.70
N VAL A 209 -18.10 -1.98 18.39
CA VAL A 209 -18.14 -0.88 19.36
C VAL A 209 -19.56 -0.46 19.68
N ASN A 210 -20.47 -0.43 18.70
CA ASN A 210 -21.88 -0.17 18.91
C ASN A 210 -22.54 -1.25 19.80
N HIS A 211 -22.22 -2.51 19.52
CA HIS A 211 -22.73 -3.65 20.30
C HIS A 211 -22.33 -3.57 21.79
N ILE A 212 -21.04 -3.39 22.06
CA ILE A 212 -20.53 -3.29 23.43
C ILE A 212 -21.12 -2.06 24.14
N ALA A 213 -21.17 -0.92 23.48
CA ALA A 213 -21.70 0.31 24.07
C ALA A 213 -23.19 0.18 24.42
N ASN A 214 -23.97 -0.47 23.55
CA ASN A 214 -25.39 -0.75 23.79
C ASN A 214 -25.59 -1.69 25.02
N HIS A 215 -24.82 -2.77 25.14
CA HIS A 215 -24.88 -3.67 26.27
C HIS A 215 -24.44 -3.00 27.58
N LYS A 216 -23.41 -2.12 27.50
CA LYS A 216 -22.91 -1.39 28.67
C LYS A 216 -23.95 -0.44 29.26
N ASN A 217 -24.74 0.25 28.44
CA ASN A 217 -25.76 1.17 28.87
C ASN A 217 -26.90 1.33 27.86
N PRO A 218 -27.84 0.37 27.78
CA PRO A 218 -28.88 0.39 26.75
C PRO A 218 -29.79 1.62 26.77
N LYS A 219 -29.91 2.27 27.94
CA LYS A 219 -30.80 3.44 28.11
C LYS A 219 -30.23 4.72 27.48
N ASN A 220 -28.92 4.86 27.51
CA ASN A 220 -28.25 6.08 27.04
C ASN A 220 -27.49 5.87 25.74
N PHE A 221 -27.37 4.65 25.25
CA PHE A 221 -26.62 4.32 24.05
C PHE A 221 -27.10 5.10 22.84
N ILE A 222 -26.14 5.60 22.08
CA ILE A 222 -26.34 6.11 20.72
C ILE A 222 -25.37 5.41 19.76
N GLU A 223 -25.78 5.24 18.52
CA GLU A 223 -24.90 4.67 17.49
C GLU A 223 -23.77 5.62 17.11
N LEU A 224 -22.64 5.04 16.72
CA LEU A 224 -21.51 5.79 16.17
C LEU A 224 -21.92 6.51 14.89
N ASP A 225 -21.71 7.82 14.87
CA ASP A 225 -22.05 8.68 13.75
C ASP A 225 -21.38 8.21 12.44
N LYS A 226 -22.12 8.27 11.34
CA LYS A 226 -21.64 7.79 10.03
C LYS A 226 -20.45 8.58 9.50
N GLU A 227 -20.40 9.88 9.75
CA GLU A 227 -19.27 10.71 9.35
C GLU A 227 -18.02 10.31 10.13
N ILE A 228 -18.14 10.10 11.44
CA ILE A 228 -17.04 9.61 12.27
C ILE A 228 -16.59 8.22 11.80
N SER A 229 -17.53 7.31 11.55
CA SER A 229 -17.22 5.97 11.03
C SER A 229 -16.47 6.02 9.69
N ARG A 230 -16.88 6.89 8.76
CA ARG A 230 -16.16 7.08 7.48
C ARG A 230 -14.74 7.56 7.69
N ASN A 231 -14.52 8.43 8.67
CA ASN A 231 -13.20 9.00 8.97
C ASN A 231 -12.30 8.09 9.82
N LEU A 232 -12.80 6.91 10.21
CA LEU A 232 -12.00 5.85 10.82
C LEU A 232 -11.71 4.76 9.79
N GLY A 233 -10.47 4.35 9.73
CA GLY A 233 -10.02 3.26 8.87
C GLY A 233 -9.50 2.08 9.69
N ILE A 234 -8.66 1.28 9.07
CA ILE A 234 -7.90 0.21 9.70
C ILE A 234 -6.42 0.58 9.70
N GLY A 235 -5.83 0.59 10.89
CA GLY A 235 -4.41 0.87 11.05
C GLY A 235 -3.54 -0.28 10.56
N ASN A 236 -2.40 0.09 9.99
CA ASN A 236 -1.32 -0.84 9.74
C ASN A 236 -0.03 -0.16 10.18
N SER A 237 0.52 -0.60 11.31
CA SER A 237 1.84 -0.13 11.72
C SER A 237 2.88 -0.89 10.93
N THR A 238 3.58 -0.19 10.10
CA THR A 238 4.69 -0.78 9.37
C THR A 238 5.97 -0.14 9.82
N GLY A 239 6.85 -1.00 10.33
CA GLY A 239 8.25 -0.66 10.29
C GLY A 239 8.71 -0.59 8.84
N LEU A 240 9.91 -0.13 8.66
CA LEU A 240 10.55 -0.06 7.34
C LEU A 240 10.48 -1.37 6.55
N GLY A 241 10.24 -2.52 7.22
CA GLY A 241 10.12 -3.85 6.61
C GLY A 241 8.98 -4.08 5.64
N MET A 242 7.98 -3.23 5.64
CA MET A 242 6.92 -3.34 4.63
C MET A 242 7.29 -2.70 3.29
N ALA A 243 8.35 -1.92 3.27
CA ALA A 243 8.88 -1.33 2.06
C ALA A 243 9.44 -2.37 1.08
N PRO A 244 10.25 -3.33 1.53
CA PRO A 244 10.78 -4.38 0.69
C PRO A 244 9.70 -5.19 -0.04
N PHE A 245 8.49 -5.26 0.51
CA PHE A 245 7.41 -6.01 -0.13
C PHE A 245 7.10 -5.52 -1.54
N ILE A 246 6.97 -4.20 -1.75
CA ILE A 246 6.69 -3.65 -3.08
C ILE A 246 7.86 -3.96 -4.02
N VAL A 247 9.08 -3.86 -3.50
CA VAL A 247 10.31 -4.05 -4.28
C VAL A 247 10.61 -5.53 -4.54
N ASN A 248 10.06 -6.44 -3.72
CA ASN A 248 10.11 -7.88 -3.97
C ASN A 248 9.24 -8.31 -5.16
N HIS A 249 8.40 -7.42 -5.67
CA HIS A 249 7.54 -7.66 -6.82
C HIS A 249 7.87 -6.67 -7.96
N PRO A 250 9.05 -6.77 -8.57
CA PRO A 250 9.53 -5.81 -9.56
C PRO A 250 8.62 -5.71 -10.79
N THR A 251 8.01 -6.80 -11.24
CA THR A 251 7.07 -6.78 -12.35
C THR A 251 5.77 -6.06 -11.98
N LEU A 252 5.27 -6.26 -10.77
CA LEU A 252 4.10 -5.54 -10.28
C LEU A 252 4.38 -4.05 -10.17
N LEU A 253 5.56 -3.68 -9.65
CA LEU A 253 5.99 -2.28 -9.59
C LEU A 253 6.04 -1.67 -10.99
N ASN A 254 6.69 -2.36 -11.93
CA ASN A 254 6.75 -1.92 -13.33
C ASN A 254 5.35 -1.70 -13.92
N ASN A 255 4.46 -2.67 -13.78
CA ASN A 255 3.15 -2.60 -14.39
C ASN A 255 2.30 -1.47 -13.80
N TRP A 256 2.40 -1.24 -12.49
CA TRP A 256 1.72 -0.12 -11.83
C TRP A 256 2.28 1.23 -12.30
N ILE A 257 3.60 1.40 -12.32
CA ILE A 257 4.24 2.64 -12.81
C ILE A 257 3.91 2.86 -14.28
N LEU A 258 4.03 1.83 -15.11
CA LEU A 258 3.71 1.92 -16.55
C LEU A 258 2.24 2.32 -16.77
N ALA A 259 1.29 1.77 -16.00
CA ALA A 259 -0.10 2.17 -16.07
C ALA A 259 -0.28 3.65 -15.70
N ARG A 260 0.41 4.14 -14.66
CA ARG A 260 0.42 5.56 -14.27
C ARG A 260 0.99 6.46 -15.38
N GLU A 261 2.11 6.07 -15.97
CA GLU A 261 2.74 6.84 -17.05
C GLU A 261 1.89 6.86 -18.32
N LYS A 262 1.26 5.72 -18.67
CA LYS A 262 0.29 5.66 -19.77
C LYS A 262 -0.93 6.56 -19.51
N ALA A 263 -1.43 6.57 -18.28
CA ALA A 263 -2.54 7.44 -17.89
C ALA A 263 -2.15 8.92 -18.01
N LEU A 264 -1.00 9.30 -17.46
CA LEU A 264 -0.48 10.66 -17.56
C LEU A 264 -0.30 11.10 -19.01
N LYS A 265 0.31 10.25 -19.85
CA LYS A 265 0.46 10.51 -21.28
C LYS A 265 -0.89 10.82 -21.93
N LYS A 266 -1.89 9.96 -21.73
CA LYS A 266 -3.23 10.14 -22.31
C LYS A 266 -3.91 11.42 -21.80
N VAL A 267 -3.79 11.74 -20.52
CA VAL A 267 -4.34 13.00 -19.95
C VAL A 267 -3.66 14.23 -20.57
N ARG A 268 -2.36 14.19 -20.75
CA ARG A 268 -1.62 15.28 -21.41
C ARG A 268 -1.95 15.43 -22.91
N GLU A 269 -2.43 14.39 -23.56
CA GLU A 269 -2.85 14.37 -24.97
C GLU A 269 -4.30 14.85 -25.16
N VAL A 270 -5.07 15.08 -24.10
CA VAL A 270 -6.44 15.62 -24.19
C VAL A 270 -6.37 17.05 -24.76
N LYS A 271 -6.92 17.23 -25.96
CA LYS A 271 -6.90 18.52 -26.65
C LYS A 271 -7.96 19.49 -26.14
N ASN A 272 -9.16 18.97 -25.87
CA ASN A 272 -10.31 19.76 -25.45
C ASN A 272 -10.70 19.32 -24.03
N VAL A 273 -10.11 19.95 -23.03
CA VAL A 273 -10.46 19.71 -21.63
C VAL A 273 -11.84 20.29 -21.35
N GLN A 274 -12.74 19.48 -20.82
CA GLN A 274 -14.06 19.95 -20.45
C GLN A 274 -14.00 20.77 -19.16
N LYS A 275 -14.95 21.70 -18.99
CA LYS A 275 -15.01 22.55 -17.79
C LYS A 275 -15.19 21.71 -16.52
N GLU A 276 -15.97 20.65 -16.61
CA GLU A 276 -16.21 19.70 -15.53
C GLU A 276 -14.93 19.01 -15.09
N ASP A 277 -14.07 18.59 -16.03
CA ASP A 277 -12.77 17.93 -15.74
C ASP A 277 -11.82 18.90 -15.04
N PHE A 278 -11.78 20.14 -15.50
CA PHE A 278 -11.01 21.19 -14.86
C PHE A 278 -11.51 21.48 -13.44
N ASP A 279 -12.82 21.60 -13.25
CA ASP A 279 -13.42 21.88 -11.94
C ASP A 279 -13.17 20.75 -10.94
N ILE A 280 -13.21 19.49 -11.38
CA ILE A 280 -12.82 18.34 -10.56
C ILE A 280 -11.37 18.47 -10.10
N PHE A 281 -10.46 18.77 -11.01
CA PHE A 281 -9.04 18.96 -10.68
C PHE A 281 -8.83 20.10 -9.67
N VAL A 282 -9.45 21.26 -9.89
CA VAL A 282 -9.36 22.42 -8.98
C VAL A 282 -9.96 22.10 -7.61
N GLN A 283 -11.07 21.37 -7.57
CA GLN A 283 -11.69 20.93 -6.32
C GLN A 283 -10.77 19.98 -5.56
N CYS A 284 -10.12 19.04 -6.24
CA CYS A 284 -9.12 18.16 -5.64
C CYS A 284 -7.94 18.96 -5.08
N LEU A 285 -7.44 19.94 -5.80
CA LEU A 285 -6.36 20.82 -5.36
C LEU A 285 -6.72 21.58 -4.07
N LYS A 286 -7.89 22.23 -4.04
CA LYS A 286 -8.36 22.96 -2.84
C LYS A 286 -8.55 22.06 -1.63
N LYS A 287 -9.14 20.88 -1.82
CA LYS A 287 -9.29 19.87 -0.75
C LYS A 287 -7.94 19.35 -0.26
N SER A 288 -6.99 19.17 -1.16
CA SER A 288 -5.66 18.68 -0.83
C SER A 288 -4.88 19.67 0.02
N ILE A 289 -4.91 20.95 -0.33
CA ILE A 289 -4.28 22.01 0.47
C ILE A 289 -4.84 22.00 1.91
N LYS A 290 -6.17 21.95 2.05
CA LYS A 290 -6.83 21.88 3.36
C LYS A 290 -6.39 20.63 4.14
N ASN A 291 -6.32 19.47 3.49
CA ASN A 291 -5.91 18.21 4.12
C ASN A 291 -4.45 18.24 4.58
N ILE A 292 -3.53 18.70 3.71
CA ILE A 292 -2.10 18.74 4.03
C ILE A 292 -1.81 19.74 5.15
N THR A 293 -2.51 20.86 5.18
CA THR A 293 -2.39 21.87 6.26
C THR A 293 -2.76 21.29 7.63
N SER A 294 -3.61 20.27 7.68
CA SER A 294 -3.97 19.57 8.94
C SER A 294 -2.93 18.54 9.40
N TRP A 295 -1.91 18.27 8.61
CA TRP A 295 -0.90 17.27 8.98
C TRP A 295 0.04 17.78 10.06
N ASN A 296 0.29 16.90 11.03
CA ASN A 296 1.19 17.20 12.14
C ASN A 296 2.27 16.12 12.22
N THR A 297 3.53 16.55 12.40
CA THR A 297 4.68 15.66 12.54
C THR A 297 5.71 16.28 13.47
N ASP A 298 6.41 15.45 14.23
CA ASP A 298 7.49 15.86 15.13
C ASP A 298 8.85 15.96 14.39
N SER A 299 8.95 15.42 13.18
CA SER A 299 10.19 15.46 12.38
C SER A 299 10.36 16.80 11.68
N GLU A 300 11.43 17.52 11.97
CA GLU A 300 11.76 18.81 11.32
C GLU A 300 11.95 18.66 9.80
N PHE A 301 12.58 17.59 9.36
CA PHE A 301 12.73 17.30 7.95
C PHE A 301 11.38 17.22 7.23
N GLN A 302 10.42 16.56 7.83
CA GLN A 302 9.09 16.41 7.26
C GLN A 302 8.26 17.69 7.37
N LYS A 303 8.40 18.45 8.45
CA LYS A 303 7.77 19.78 8.56
C LYS A 303 8.19 20.69 7.40
N ASN A 304 9.48 20.69 7.07
CA ASN A 304 9.99 21.50 5.97
C ASN A 304 9.45 21.03 4.61
N LYS A 305 9.39 19.72 4.37
CA LYS A 305 8.77 19.18 3.14
C LYS A 305 7.28 19.52 3.03
N ILE A 306 6.53 19.42 4.13
CA ILE A 306 5.11 19.79 4.15
C ILE A 306 4.94 21.29 3.89
N LYS A 307 5.75 22.15 4.50
CA LYS A 307 5.73 23.60 4.24
C LYS A 307 6.00 23.91 2.76
N GLN A 308 7.01 23.28 2.17
CA GLN A 308 7.33 23.46 0.75
C GLN A 308 6.17 22.97 -0.14
N LEU A 309 5.61 21.81 0.15
CA LEU A 309 4.47 21.28 -0.59
C LEU A 309 3.26 22.22 -0.53
N ILE A 310 2.94 22.77 0.65
CA ILE A 310 1.84 23.75 0.81
C ILE A 310 2.14 25.02 0.01
N ALA A 311 3.36 25.54 0.06
CA ALA A 311 3.76 26.73 -0.68
C ALA A 311 3.61 26.52 -2.19
N ASP A 312 4.07 25.39 -2.69
CA ASP A 312 3.98 25.02 -4.10
C ASP A 312 2.54 24.81 -4.57
N LEU A 313 1.70 24.16 -3.77
CA LEU A 313 0.29 23.99 -4.10
C LEU A 313 -0.47 25.33 -4.13
N ASN A 314 -0.14 26.27 -3.24
CA ASN A 314 -0.69 27.63 -3.29
C ASN A 314 -0.19 28.41 -4.51
N LYS A 315 1.11 28.28 -4.86
CA LYS A 315 1.67 28.87 -6.09
C LYS A 315 0.93 28.34 -7.33
N LEU A 316 0.65 27.03 -7.36
CA LEU A 316 -0.14 26.42 -8.43
C LEU A 316 -1.58 26.96 -8.46
N LEU A 317 -2.22 27.14 -7.31
CA LEU A 317 -3.59 27.68 -7.26
C LEU A 317 -3.65 29.10 -7.84
N VAL A 318 -2.69 29.96 -7.48
CA VAL A 318 -2.57 31.31 -8.06
C VAL A 318 -2.36 31.25 -9.58
N TYR A 319 -1.51 30.33 -10.05
CA TYR A 319 -1.29 30.12 -11.49
C TYR A 319 -2.57 29.69 -12.19
N ILE A 320 -3.34 28.76 -11.61
CA ILE A 320 -4.60 28.27 -12.17
C ILE A 320 -5.67 29.38 -12.18
N ASP A 321 -5.78 30.17 -11.10
CA ASP A 321 -6.73 31.27 -11.02
C ASP A 321 -6.41 32.40 -12.04
N SER A 322 -5.18 32.46 -12.56
CA SER A 322 -4.79 33.39 -13.62
C SER A 322 -5.27 32.97 -15.03
N PHE A 323 -5.74 31.73 -15.18
CA PHE A 323 -6.25 31.24 -16.46
C PHE A 323 -7.70 31.68 -16.68
N ASN A 324 -7.97 32.25 -17.84
CA ASN A 324 -9.33 32.23 -18.37
C ASN A 324 -9.55 30.85 -19.03
N PHE A 325 -10.31 29.96 -18.38
CA PHE A 325 -10.52 28.58 -18.86
C PHE A 325 -10.97 28.52 -20.34
N GLN A 326 -11.65 29.57 -20.83
CA GLN A 326 -12.18 29.58 -22.19
C GLN A 326 -11.09 29.68 -23.27
N ASP A 327 -9.88 30.13 -22.93
CA ASP A 327 -8.95 30.58 -23.97
C ASP A 327 -7.82 29.60 -24.30
N ASP A 328 -7.46 28.61 -23.50
CA ASP A 328 -6.42 27.65 -23.89
C ASP A 328 -5.88 26.73 -22.77
N PHE A 329 -6.70 26.27 -21.84
CA PHE A 329 -6.24 25.34 -20.83
C PHE A 329 -5.97 23.96 -21.43
N SER A 330 -4.79 23.38 -21.12
CA SER A 330 -4.52 21.97 -21.33
C SER A 330 -3.70 21.38 -20.18
N PHE A 331 -3.95 20.13 -19.87
CA PHE A 331 -3.16 19.43 -18.86
C PHE A 331 -1.68 19.28 -19.26
N ASN A 332 -1.36 19.32 -20.54
CA ASN A 332 0.03 19.31 -20.96
C ASN A 332 0.74 20.63 -20.64
N LYS A 333 0.09 21.78 -20.86
CA LYS A 333 0.65 23.08 -20.46
C LYS A 333 0.85 23.16 -18.95
N LEU A 334 -0.18 22.71 -18.19
CA LEU A 334 -0.10 22.61 -16.74
C LEU A 334 1.09 21.76 -16.30
N TYR A 335 1.23 20.56 -16.86
CA TYR A 335 2.34 19.64 -16.54
C TYR A 335 3.71 20.28 -16.77
N LEU A 336 3.90 20.93 -17.92
CA LEU A 336 5.18 21.59 -18.25
C LEU A 336 5.49 22.72 -17.27
N TRP A 337 4.50 23.53 -16.97
CA TRP A 337 4.66 24.60 -15.97
C TRP A 337 4.99 24.04 -14.57
N VAL A 338 4.35 22.96 -14.16
CA VAL A 338 4.58 22.29 -12.87
C VAL A 338 6.02 21.77 -12.77
N GLU A 339 6.51 21.07 -13.80
CA GLU A 339 7.90 20.56 -13.84
C GLU A 339 8.96 21.66 -13.79
N GLU A 340 8.65 22.85 -14.35
CA GLU A 340 9.55 23.98 -14.39
C GLU A 340 9.52 24.84 -13.10
N ASN A 341 8.39 24.93 -12.43
CA ASN A 341 8.15 25.93 -11.41
C ASN A 341 7.97 25.39 -9.98
N LEU A 342 7.74 24.10 -9.80
CA LEU A 342 7.45 23.49 -8.52
C LEU A 342 8.49 22.45 -8.12
N ASP A 343 8.61 22.23 -6.82
CA ASP A 343 9.47 21.18 -6.30
C ASP A 343 8.99 19.79 -6.74
N LEU A 344 9.92 18.88 -6.83
CA LEU A 344 9.73 17.53 -7.37
C LEU A 344 8.58 16.76 -6.68
N GLU A 345 8.46 16.94 -5.37
CA GLU A 345 7.41 16.31 -4.57
C GLU A 345 6.03 16.83 -4.95
N CYS A 346 5.91 18.14 -5.14
CA CYS A 346 4.67 18.76 -5.60
C CYS A 346 4.34 18.33 -7.03
N SER A 347 5.33 18.27 -7.91
CA SER A 347 5.15 17.83 -9.30
C SER A 347 4.52 16.43 -9.36
N GLU A 348 5.03 15.47 -8.60
CA GLU A 348 4.47 14.10 -8.57
C GLU A 348 3.09 14.03 -7.89
N TYR A 349 2.85 14.91 -6.93
CA TYR A 349 1.54 15.06 -6.32
C TYR A 349 0.50 15.52 -7.35
N ILE A 350 0.84 16.53 -8.14
CA ILE A 350 -0.02 17.08 -9.20
C ILE A 350 -0.25 16.07 -10.33
N VAL A 351 0.79 15.34 -10.74
CA VAL A 351 0.66 14.25 -11.72
C VAL A 351 -0.42 13.24 -11.29
N SER A 352 -0.45 12.88 -10.02
CA SER A 352 -1.49 11.98 -9.50
C SER A 352 -2.87 12.61 -9.49
N MET A 353 -2.98 13.93 -9.22
CA MET A 353 -4.26 14.67 -9.27
C MET A 353 -4.79 14.89 -10.69
N MET A 354 -3.92 15.05 -11.66
CA MET A 354 -4.34 15.21 -13.08
C MET A 354 -5.12 14.00 -13.60
N LEU A 355 -5.00 12.84 -12.94
CA LEU A 355 -5.73 11.63 -13.29
C LEU A 355 -7.17 11.62 -12.75
N GLU A 356 -7.50 12.48 -11.78
CA GLU A 356 -8.79 12.46 -11.09
C GLU A 356 -10.01 12.66 -12.01
N PRO A 357 -10.01 13.53 -13.01
CA PRO A 357 -11.15 13.72 -13.88
C PRO A 357 -11.46 12.54 -14.82
N TYR A 358 -10.47 11.67 -15.10
CA TYR A 358 -10.50 10.79 -16.27
C TYR A 358 -10.71 9.32 -15.97
N ASP A 359 -11.89 8.93 -15.51
CA ASP A 359 -12.26 7.53 -15.28
C ASP A 359 -12.16 6.66 -16.54
N SER A 360 -12.52 7.21 -17.70
CA SER A 360 -12.44 6.50 -18.98
C SER A 360 -11.01 6.12 -19.39
N ILE A 361 -10.04 6.93 -19.00
CA ILE A 361 -8.61 6.65 -19.23
C ILE A 361 -8.08 5.63 -18.21
N ILE A 362 -8.48 5.76 -16.95
CA ILE A 362 -7.93 4.98 -15.84
C ILE A 362 -8.45 3.55 -15.83
N ASN A 363 -9.76 3.35 -16.05
CA ASN A 363 -10.38 2.03 -15.90
C ASN A 363 -9.75 0.91 -16.72
N PRO A 364 -9.43 1.10 -18.00
CA PRO A 364 -8.75 0.06 -18.77
C PRO A 364 -7.36 -0.28 -18.23
N LEU A 365 -6.65 0.71 -17.65
CA LEU A 365 -5.29 0.53 -17.18
C LEU A 365 -5.19 -0.20 -15.84
N VAL A 366 -6.27 -0.22 -15.04
CA VAL A 366 -6.32 -0.98 -13.78
C VAL A 366 -6.06 -2.47 -14.02
N HIS A 367 -6.55 -3.01 -15.12
CA HIS A 367 -6.36 -4.43 -15.46
C HIS A 367 -4.91 -4.76 -15.89
N GLU A 368 -4.13 -3.75 -16.29
CA GLU A 368 -2.71 -3.93 -16.62
C GLU A 368 -1.83 -4.07 -15.37
N MET A 369 -2.34 -3.71 -14.19
CA MET A 369 -1.62 -3.81 -12.91
C MET A 369 -1.62 -5.26 -12.38
N SER A 370 -0.96 -6.17 -13.05
CA SER A 370 -0.85 -7.57 -12.63
C SER A 370 0.60 -7.96 -12.36
N SER A 371 0.80 -9.04 -11.60
CA SER A 371 2.13 -9.61 -11.34
C SER A 371 2.28 -11.04 -11.85
N GLU A 372 1.36 -11.52 -12.68
CA GLU A 372 1.37 -12.90 -13.15
C GLU A 372 2.65 -13.26 -13.89
N GLU A 373 3.16 -12.35 -14.71
CA GLU A 373 4.40 -12.53 -15.45
C GLU A 373 5.61 -12.78 -14.54
N GLU A 374 5.61 -12.25 -13.33
CA GLU A 374 6.72 -12.41 -12.41
C GLU A 374 6.88 -13.84 -11.92
N LYS A 375 5.77 -14.54 -11.68
CA LYS A 375 5.78 -15.95 -11.26
C LYS A 375 6.36 -16.87 -12.32
N PHE A 376 6.13 -16.54 -13.58
CA PHE A 376 6.54 -17.33 -14.73
C PHE A 376 7.82 -16.82 -15.40
N PHE A 377 8.46 -15.78 -14.82
CA PHE A 377 9.71 -15.28 -15.37
C PHE A 377 10.83 -16.29 -15.16
N ASN A 378 11.23 -16.91 -16.25
CA ASN A 378 12.36 -17.83 -16.29
C ASN A 378 13.63 -17.09 -16.67
N ILE A 379 14.71 -17.37 -15.94
CA ILE A 379 16.03 -16.87 -16.31
C ILE A 379 16.42 -17.52 -17.64
N PRO A 380 16.78 -16.70 -18.67
CA PRO A 380 17.20 -17.25 -19.97
C PRO A 380 18.59 -17.89 -19.84
N GLY A 381 18.62 -19.19 -19.57
CA GLY A 381 19.82 -19.95 -19.31
C GLY A 381 20.76 -20.11 -20.52
N ASP A 382 20.28 -19.86 -21.71
CA ASP A 382 20.99 -19.87 -22.99
C ASP A 382 21.74 -18.55 -23.27
N ARG A 383 21.38 -17.46 -22.58
CA ARG A 383 22.13 -16.18 -22.64
C ARG A 383 23.53 -16.37 -22.03
N THR A 384 24.43 -15.45 -22.35
CA THR A 384 25.83 -15.52 -21.95
C THR A 384 26.15 -14.62 -20.75
N VAL A 385 27.29 -14.86 -20.12
CA VAL A 385 27.84 -13.96 -19.10
C VAL A 385 28.11 -12.57 -19.67
N LEU A 386 28.46 -12.44 -20.95
CA LEU A 386 28.62 -11.13 -21.60
C LEU A 386 27.30 -10.37 -21.64
N ASP A 387 26.19 -11.04 -21.99
CA ASP A 387 24.86 -10.41 -21.98
C ASP A 387 24.50 -9.89 -20.59
N LEU A 388 24.71 -10.70 -19.56
CA LEU A 388 24.46 -10.31 -18.18
C LEU A 388 25.33 -9.12 -17.75
N ARG A 389 26.62 -9.13 -18.14
CA ARG A 389 27.53 -8.02 -17.86
C ARG A 389 27.03 -6.72 -18.47
N ASN A 390 26.62 -6.75 -19.73
CA ASN A 390 26.09 -5.57 -20.43
C ASN A 390 24.83 -5.03 -19.71
N ILE A 391 23.93 -5.92 -19.25
CA ILE A 391 22.75 -5.52 -18.45
C ILE A 391 23.19 -4.81 -17.16
N LEU A 392 24.16 -5.40 -16.42
CA LEU A 392 24.62 -4.81 -15.17
C LEU A 392 25.29 -3.44 -15.40
N GLU A 393 26.10 -3.30 -16.43
CA GLU A 393 26.78 -2.03 -16.77
C GLU A 393 25.78 -0.96 -17.22
N GLU A 394 24.71 -1.34 -17.93
CA GLU A 394 23.67 -0.39 -18.38
C GLU A 394 22.72 0.02 -17.23
N LYS A 395 22.21 -0.96 -16.46
CA LYS A 395 21.13 -0.73 -15.48
C LYS A 395 21.64 -0.38 -14.09
N TYR A 396 22.86 -0.80 -13.74
CA TYR A 396 23.41 -0.68 -12.40
C TYR A 396 24.78 0.00 -12.35
N ALA A 397 25.11 0.81 -13.38
CA ALA A 397 26.39 1.50 -13.47
C ALA A 397 26.80 2.25 -12.20
N ASP A 398 25.85 2.92 -11.57
CA ASP A 398 26.09 3.67 -10.33
C ASP A 398 26.40 2.77 -9.15
N ILE A 399 25.71 1.62 -9.05
CA ILE A 399 25.99 0.60 -8.03
C ILE A 399 27.41 0.03 -8.18
N LEU A 400 27.83 -0.19 -9.41
CA LEU A 400 29.16 -0.75 -9.68
C LEU A 400 30.31 0.20 -9.26
N ARG A 401 30.04 1.50 -9.12
CA ARG A 401 31.01 2.50 -8.62
C ARG A 401 31.12 2.55 -7.11
N ILE A 402 30.21 1.91 -6.35
CA ILE A 402 30.18 1.98 -4.89
C ILE A 402 31.33 1.16 -4.31
N ASP A 403 32.04 1.77 -3.37
CA ASP A 403 33.04 1.11 -2.55
C ASP A 403 32.45 0.71 -1.19
N PHE A 404 32.03 -0.55 -1.06
CA PHE A 404 31.45 -1.07 0.16
C PHE A 404 32.45 -1.32 1.31
N SER A 405 33.75 -1.08 1.11
CA SER A 405 34.72 -1.06 2.19
C SER A 405 34.61 0.17 3.08
N LYS A 406 33.98 1.24 2.55
CA LYS A 406 33.77 2.49 3.28
C LYS A 406 32.50 2.43 4.12
N LYS A 407 32.58 2.88 5.38
CA LYS A 407 31.45 2.90 6.30
C LYS A 407 30.26 3.72 5.73
N GLU A 408 30.55 4.87 5.17
CA GLU A 408 29.56 5.80 4.61
C GLU A 408 28.73 5.14 3.48
N SER A 409 29.37 4.30 2.68
CA SER A 409 28.67 3.57 1.62
C SER A 409 27.65 2.58 2.16
N ASN A 410 27.91 2.00 3.34
CA ASN A 410 27.00 1.06 3.98
C ASN A 410 25.80 1.76 4.63
N GLU A 411 25.94 3.02 5.04
CA GLU A 411 24.88 3.75 5.76
C GLU A 411 23.64 4.05 4.90
N ASN A 412 23.75 3.90 3.59
CA ASN A 412 22.69 4.17 2.62
C ASN A 412 21.84 2.96 2.24
N PHE A 413 22.07 1.81 2.87
CA PHE A 413 21.39 0.56 2.52
C PHE A 413 20.66 -0.07 3.70
N TRP A 414 19.65 -0.84 3.37
CA TRP A 414 18.96 -1.65 4.33
C TRP A 414 19.60 -3.04 4.41
N PHE A 415 19.43 -3.68 5.56
CA PHE A 415 19.85 -5.06 5.77
C PHE A 415 18.84 -5.85 6.60
N ILE A 416 18.91 -7.16 6.58
CA ILE A 416 18.12 -8.04 7.44
C ILE A 416 18.99 -8.54 8.58
N SER A 417 18.49 -8.40 9.81
CA SER A 417 19.07 -9.11 10.95
C SER A 417 18.71 -10.60 10.86
N LYS A 418 19.70 -11.48 10.77
CA LYS A 418 19.49 -12.94 10.77
C LYS A 418 18.71 -13.45 11.97
N ASN A 419 18.95 -12.87 13.13
CA ASN A 419 18.35 -13.33 14.38
C ASN A 419 16.88 -12.92 14.53
N LYS A 420 16.46 -11.83 13.89
CA LYS A 420 15.10 -11.28 14.03
C LYS A 420 14.32 -11.24 12.74
N GLU A 421 14.97 -11.52 11.60
CA GLU A 421 14.39 -11.39 10.26
C GLU A 421 13.69 -10.02 10.04
N GLU A 422 14.10 -9.02 10.80
CA GLU A 422 13.56 -7.66 10.74
C GLU A 422 14.44 -6.77 9.87
N PRO A 423 13.86 -5.92 9.03
CA PRO A 423 14.62 -4.91 8.31
C PRO A 423 15.24 -3.90 9.26
N ARG A 424 16.48 -3.54 8.99
CA ARG A 424 17.25 -2.59 9.75
C ARG A 424 17.77 -1.48 8.87
N LEU A 425 17.86 -0.27 9.43
CA LEU A 425 18.57 0.81 8.80
C LEU A 425 20.08 0.60 8.88
N ALA A 426 20.77 1.19 7.94
CA ALA A 426 22.21 1.09 7.77
C ALA A 426 23.05 1.43 9.02
N ASN A 427 22.57 2.36 9.86
CA ASN A 427 23.25 2.70 11.13
C ASN A 427 23.33 1.52 12.11
N ARG A 428 22.65 0.42 11.84
CA ARG A 428 22.69 -0.83 12.60
C ARG A 428 23.33 -1.99 11.84
N TYR A 429 24.01 -1.71 10.75
CA TYR A 429 24.65 -2.71 9.91
C TYR A 429 25.69 -3.54 10.67
N ASN A 430 26.36 -2.98 11.66
CA ASN A 430 27.37 -3.67 12.47
C ASN A 430 26.77 -4.56 13.58
N GLU A 431 25.45 -4.66 13.70
CA GLU A 431 24.83 -5.59 14.64
C GLU A 431 25.12 -7.03 14.20
N GLN A 432 25.38 -7.92 15.14
CA GLN A 432 25.65 -9.32 14.87
C GLN A 432 24.50 -9.96 14.06
N GLY A 433 24.85 -10.65 12.98
CA GLY A 433 23.89 -11.30 12.10
C GLY A 433 23.21 -10.39 11.06
N SER A 434 23.75 -9.20 10.79
CA SER A 434 23.19 -8.21 9.86
C SER A 434 23.89 -8.20 8.51
N ASP A 435 23.98 -9.34 7.85
CA ASP A 435 24.75 -9.53 6.62
C ASP A 435 23.92 -9.71 5.35
N LEU A 436 22.59 -9.67 5.45
CA LEU A 436 21.70 -9.82 4.30
C LEU A 436 21.12 -8.48 3.88
N GLU A 437 21.22 -8.16 2.61
CA GLU A 437 20.55 -6.99 2.03
C GLU A 437 19.04 -7.22 1.90
N GLN A 438 18.29 -6.13 2.08
CA GLN A 438 16.88 -6.11 1.72
C GLN A 438 16.71 -6.05 0.19
N PRO A 439 15.63 -6.58 -0.36
CA PRO A 439 15.35 -6.51 -1.79
C PRO A 439 15.29 -5.08 -2.33
N LEU A 440 15.02 -4.08 -1.49
CA LEU A 440 15.05 -2.67 -1.85
C LEU A 440 16.47 -2.22 -2.24
N ALA A 441 17.49 -2.78 -1.62
CA ALA A 441 18.88 -2.40 -1.82
C ALA A 441 19.73 -3.66 -2.05
N ILE A 442 19.71 -4.16 -3.26
CA ILE A 442 20.50 -5.32 -3.67
C ILE A 442 21.90 -4.96 -4.18
N ALA A 443 22.40 -3.79 -3.78
CA ALA A 443 23.61 -3.22 -4.35
C ALA A 443 24.85 -4.09 -4.09
N ARG A 444 24.97 -4.67 -2.87
CA ARG A 444 26.09 -5.58 -2.57
C ARG A 444 26.00 -6.86 -3.37
N ASP A 445 24.81 -7.40 -3.53
CA ASP A 445 24.58 -8.61 -4.32
C ASP A 445 24.86 -8.36 -5.81
N ILE A 446 24.49 -7.19 -6.34
CA ILE A 446 24.85 -6.76 -7.69
C ILE A 446 26.39 -6.66 -7.84
N LYS A 447 27.06 -6.01 -6.88
CA LYS A 447 28.51 -5.89 -6.89
C LYS A 447 29.19 -7.27 -6.85
N LYS A 448 28.77 -8.13 -5.95
CA LYS A 448 29.23 -9.51 -5.83
C LYS A 448 29.01 -10.30 -7.13
N LEU A 449 27.84 -10.18 -7.74
CA LEU A 449 27.54 -10.80 -9.02
C LEU A 449 28.51 -10.29 -10.12
N TYR A 450 28.70 -8.97 -10.23
CA TYR A 450 29.58 -8.39 -11.22
C TYR A 450 31.02 -8.87 -11.06
N GLU A 451 31.54 -8.91 -9.83
CA GLU A 451 32.87 -9.46 -9.52
C GLU A 451 33.01 -10.94 -9.91
N ARG A 452 31.96 -11.74 -9.63
CA ARG A 452 31.96 -13.17 -10.02
C ARG A 452 31.97 -13.38 -11.52
N ILE A 453 31.15 -12.65 -12.27
CA ILE A 453 31.09 -12.78 -13.73
C ILE A 453 32.30 -12.18 -14.42
N SER A 454 32.97 -11.19 -13.80
CA SER A 454 34.20 -10.58 -14.37
C SER A 454 35.35 -11.58 -14.50
N ASN A 455 35.34 -12.61 -13.67
CA ASN A 455 36.33 -13.69 -13.70
C ASN A 455 35.91 -14.87 -14.60
N GLN A 456 34.79 -14.79 -15.29
CA GLN A 456 34.26 -15.83 -16.17
C GLN A 456 34.49 -15.55 -17.64
N LYS A 457 34.50 -16.61 -18.46
CA LYS A 457 34.52 -16.45 -19.92
C LYS A 457 33.23 -15.79 -20.40
N ASN A 458 33.34 -14.82 -21.28
CA ASN A 458 32.20 -14.10 -21.86
C ASN A 458 31.16 -15.03 -22.52
N SER A 459 31.63 -16.12 -23.12
CA SER A 459 30.76 -17.12 -23.78
C SER A 459 30.11 -18.14 -22.84
N LEU A 460 30.43 -18.10 -21.53
CA LEU A 460 29.82 -19.01 -20.57
C LEU A 460 28.31 -18.75 -20.51
N ARG A 461 27.51 -19.82 -20.59
CA ARG A 461 26.05 -19.72 -20.52
C ARG A 461 25.59 -19.50 -19.08
N ILE A 462 24.56 -18.67 -18.91
CA ILE A 462 23.97 -18.33 -17.60
C ILE A 462 23.47 -19.56 -16.86
N GLY A 463 22.86 -20.53 -17.56
CA GLY A 463 22.45 -21.78 -16.96
C GLY A 463 23.60 -22.53 -16.30
N ARG A 464 24.77 -22.58 -16.95
CA ARG A 464 25.99 -23.21 -16.39
C ARG A 464 26.54 -22.40 -15.22
N PHE A 465 26.62 -21.08 -15.36
CA PHE A 465 27.05 -20.18 -14.29
C PHE A 465 26.23 -20.38 -13.02
N LEU A 466 24.90 -20.49 -13.12
CA LEU A 466 23.98 -20.62 -11.98
C LEU A 466 24.07 -21.98 -11.29
N ILE A 467 24.50 -23.03 -11.96
CA ILE A 467 24.76 -24.33 -11.29
C ILE A 467 25.86 -24.16 -10.25
N GLU A 468 26.89 -23.39 -10.55
CA GLU A 468 28.03 -23.14 -9.67
C GLU A 468 27.82 -21.97 -8.70
N ASN A 469 26.87 -21.07 -8.98
CA ASN A 469 26.60 -19.85 -8.22
C ASN A 469 25.10 -19.70 -7.91
N ASN A 470 24.49 -20.73 -7.30
CA ASN A 470 23.05 -20.74 -7.03
C ASN A 470 22.62 -19.67 -6.03
N ASP A 471 23.54 -19.21 -5.16
CA ASP A 471 23.34 -18.10 -4.21
C ASP A 471 23.04 -16.77 -4.92
N LEU A 472 23.48 -16.59 -6.17
CA LEU A 472 23.26 -15.39 -6.99
C LEU A 472 22.03 -15.47 -7.91
N ARG A 473 21.27 -16.56 -7.86
CA ARG A 473 20.12 -16.76 -8.75
C ARG A 473 19.08 -15.65 -8.65
N HIS A 474 18.79 -15.14 -7.46
CA HIS A 474 17.82 -14.06 -7.26
C HIS A 474 18.27 -12.76 -7.91
N VAL A 475 19.56 -12.44 -7.83
CA VAL A 475 20.14 -11.22 -8.43
C VAL A 475 20.17 -11.32 -9.95
N VAL A 476 20.58 -12.45 -10.48
CA VAL A 476 20.59 -12.73 -11.94
C VAL A 476 19.16 -12.61 -12.49
N ARG A 477 18.18 -13.21 -11.80
CA ARG A 477 16.79 -13.10 -12.18
C ARG A 477 16.33 -11.65 -12.23
N ARG A 478 16.68 -10.88 -11.20
CA ARG A 478 16.32 -9.46 -11.10
C ARG A 478 16.96 -8.61 -12.20
N ALA A 479 18.22 -8.89 -12.55
CA ALA A 479 18.89 -8.22 -13.68
C ALA A 479 18.16 -8.44 -15.00
N PHE A 480 17.76 -9.67 -15.32
CA PHE A 480 16.99 -9.96 -16.54
C PHE A 480 15.55 -9.39 -16.48
N ILE A 481 14.95 -9.30 -15.31
CA ILE A 481 13.66 -8.60 -15.16
C ILE A 481 13.83 -7.12 -15.48
N SER A 482 14.90 -6.46 -15.01
CA SER A 482 15.13 -5.04 -15.26
C SER A 482 15.41 -4.72 -16.73
N GLU A 483 15.95 -5.66 -17.50
CA GLU A 483 16.11 -5.54 -18.96
C GLU A 483 14.76 -5.48 -19.67
N LYS A 484 13.84 -6.40 -19.30
CA LYS A 484 12.52 -6.53 -19.93
C LYS A 484 11.51 -5.49 -19.42
N PHE A 485 11.61 -5.10 -18.16
CA PHE A 485 10.65 -4.25 -17.45
C PHE A 485 11.33 -2.96 -16.95
N PRO A 486 11.33 -1.88 -17.73
CA PRO A 486 12.15 -0.72 -17.47
C PRO A 486 11.80 0.05 -16.19
N TYR A 487 10.58 -0.12 -15.67
CA TYR A 487 10.13 0.52 -14.43
C TYR A 487 10.17 -0.43 -13.22
N SER A 488 11.00 -1.44 -13.23
CA SER A 488 11.04 -2.47 -12.17
C SER A 488 12.05 -2.19 -11.05
N GLU A 489 12.98 -1.25 -11.23
CA GLU A 489 14.04 -0.94 -10.25
C GLU A 489 13.96 0.49 -9.74
N ILE A 490 13.99 0.63 -8.42
CA ILE A 490 14.13 1.94 -7.76
C ILE A 490 15.61 2.31 -7.77
N GLN A 491 15.93 3.49 -8.27
CA GLN A 491 17.31 3.85 -8.59
C GLN A 491 18.02 4.65 -7.52
N ASP A 492 17.43 5.74 -7.02
CA ASP A 492 18.15 6.65 -6.13
C ASP A 492 18.38 6.13 -4.71
N ASN A 493 17.55 5.19 -4.23
CA ASN A 493 17.73 4.60 -2.90
C ASN A 493 18.72 3.46 -2.84
N THR A 494 19.28 3.08 -3.96
CA THR A 494 20.38 2.12 -4.01
C THR A 494 21.75 2.78 -3.97
N ILE A 495 21.81 4.14 -4.00
CA ILE A 495 23.06 4.86 -4.28
C ILE A 495 23.27 6.07 -3.37
N GLY A 496 22.97 6.06 -2.17
CA GLY A 496 23.42 7.16 -1.33
C GLY A 496 22.32 8.12 -0.85
N SER A 497 21.09 7.80 -1.10
CA SER A 497 19.98 8.50 -0.44
C SER A 497 19.69 7.83 0.89
N ASN A 498 19.62 8.61 1.94
CA ASN A 498 19.06 8.14 3.20
C ASN A 498 17.60 7.76 2.98
N LEU A 499 17.27 6.49 3.14
CA LEU A 499 15.91 6.05 3.05
C LEU A 499 15.12 6.54 4.27
N MET A 500 14.29 7.54 4.07
CA MET A 500 13.44 8.08 5.10
C MET A 500 12.07 7.41 5.11
N PRO A 501 11.45 7.24 6.28
CA PRO A 501 10.09 6.71 6.37
C PRO A 501 9.08 7.43 5.47
N ILE A 502 9.25 8.73 5.26
CA ILE A 502 8.37 9.52 4.41
C ILE A 502 8.40 9.07 2.94
N ASP A 503 9.58 8.73 2.41
CA ASP A 503 9.72 8.32 1.01
C ASP A 503 9.00 6.99 0.76
N MET A 504 9.08 6.08 1.72
CA MET A 504 8.36 4.83 1.68
C MET A 504 6.85 5.01 1.82
N LEU A 505 6.45 5.99 2.62
CA LEU A 505 5.05 6.30 2.79
C LEU A 505 4.42 6.82 1.50
N ARG A 506 5.08 7.73 0.80
CA ARG A 506 4.57 8.26 -0.47
C ARG A 506 4.28 7.14 -1.46
N LEU A 507 5.21 6.19 -1.58
CA LEU A 507 5.00 5.01 -2.40
C LEU A 507 3.77 4.20 -1.94
N LYS A 508 3.59 4.03 -0.63
CA LYS A 508 2.41 3.34 -0.09
C LYS A 508 1.10 4.09 -0.29
N LEU A 509 1.11 5.40 -0.14
CA LEU A 509 -0.08 6.21 -0.40
C LEU A 509 -0.51 6.11 -1.85
N SER A 510 0.41 6.24 -2.78
CA SER A 510 0.12 6.15 -4.21
C SER A 510 -0.27 4.75 -4.64
N PHE A 511 0.46 3.74 -4.18
CA PHE A 511 0.35 2.35 -4.61
C PHE A 511 -0.82 1.62 -3.95
N PHE A 512 -0.91 1.66 -2.63
CA PHE A 512 -1.98 0.99 -1.89
C PHE A 512 -3.22 1.86 -1.70
N GLY A 513 -3.05 3.17 -1.63
CA GLY A 513 -4.13 4.10 -1.33
C GLY A 513 -4.36 4.30 0.18
N ALA A 514 -3.33 4.13 1.00
CA ALA A 514 -3.41 4.47 2.42
C ALA A 514 -3.43 5.99 2.62
N VAL A 515 -4.23 6.48 3.57
CA VAL A 515 -4.55 7.91 3.64
C VAL A 515 -3.76 8.67 4.71
N LYS A 516 -3.50 8.06 5.84
CA LYS A 516 -2.95 8.79 6.98
C LYS A 516 -1.47 8.56 7.14
N PHE A 517 -0.79 9.68 7.34
CA PHE A 517 0.62 9.77 7.63
C PHE A 517 0.83 10.22 9.07
N ASP A 518 1.47 9.40 9.87
CA ASP A 518 1.86 9.74 11.23
C ASP A 518 3.19 9.05 11.54
N PRO A 519 4.33 9.68 11.19
CA PRO A 519 5.64 9.14 11.51
C PRO A 519 5.93 9.37 12.99
N LYS A 520 5.86 8.31 13.77
CA LYS A 520 6.19 8.34 15.20
C LYS A 520 7.69 8.34 15.46
N SER A 521 8.47 7.90 14.47
CA SER A 521 9.93 7.91 14.51
C SER A 521 10.47 7.76 13.09
N ASP A 522 11.78 7.87 12.95
CA ASP A 522 12.51 7.58 11.71
C ASP A 522 12.36 6.11 11.23
N LYS A 523 11.86 5.21 12.08
CA LYS A 523 11.76 3.76 11.83
C LYS A 523 10.34 3.23 11.68
N TRP A 524 9.33 3.95 12.17
CA TRP A 524 7.96 3.49 12.22
C TRP A 524 7.01 4.48 11.58
N LEU A 525 6.19 3.96 10.67
CA LEU A 525 5.09 4.68 10.05
C LEU A 525 3.78 4.10 10.54
N ARG A 526 2.87 4.98 10.90
CA ARG A 526 1.47 4.62 11.09
C ARG A 526 0.72 4.99 9.82
N ILE A 527 0.11 4.01 9.19
CA ILE A 527 -0.78 4.23 8.05
C ILE A 527 -2.20 3.83 8.42
N CYS A 528 -3.16 4.48 7.80
CA CYS A 528 -4.57 4.19 7.94
C CYS A 528 -5.18 3.89 6.58
N MET A 529 -5.85 2.76 6.48
CA MET A 529 -6.45 2.30 5.23
C MET A 529 -7.95 2.45 5.29
N PHE A 530 -8.56 2.78 4.16
CA PHE A 530 -9.98 3.04 4.03
C PHE A 530 -10.50 4.21 4.89
N GLN A 531 -9.63 5.05 5.42
CA GLN A 531 -10.03 6.27 6.10
C GLN A 531 -10.70 7.20 5.08
N GLY A 532 -11.89 7.68 5.37
CA GLY A 532 -12.70 8.49 4.45
C GLY A 532 -13.51 7.67 3.43
N ALA A 533 -13.23 6.38 3.28
CA ALA A 533 -13.97 5.52 2.37
C ALA A 533 -15.44 5.35 2.81
N PRO A 534 -16.38 5.19 1.85
CA PRO A 534 -17.77 4.91 2.16
C PRO A 534 -17.92 3.62 2.96
N LEU A 535 -19.02 3.49 3.66
CA LEU A 535 -19.39 2.23 4.31
C LEU A 535 -19.96 1.24 3.28
N PRO A 536 -19.97 -0.09 3.54
CA PRO A 536 -20.42 -1.08 2.56
C PRO A 536 -21.80 -0.81 1.97
N ASN A 537 -22.75 -0.34 2.79
CA ASN A 537 -24.13 0.00 2.38
C ASN A 537 -24.21 1.29 1.55
N GLU A 538 -23.15 2.07 1.49
CA GLU A 538 -23.11 3.35 0.78
C GLU A 538 -22.43 3.22 -0.59
N LEU A 539 -21.75 2.10 -0.85
CA LEU A 539 -20.95 1.91 -2.05
C LEU A 539 -21.72 2.18 -3.36
N LYS A 540 -23.00 1.79 -3.45
CA LYS A 540 -23.81 2.02 -4.66
C LYS A 540 -24.03 3.51 -4.96
N LYS A 541 -24.03 4.38 -3.94
CA LYS A 541 -24.24 5.84 -4.08
C LYS A 541 -22.92 6.62 -4.09
N PHE A 542 -21.82 5.93 -4.10
CA PHE A 542 -20.52 6.53 -3.90
C PHE A 542 -20.04 7.32 -5.12
N SER A 543 -19.59 8.55 -4.88
CA SER A 543 -18.72 9.31 -5.79
C SER A 543 -17.27 9.19 -5.32
N ASP A 544 -16.32 8.99 -6.23
CA ASP A 544 -14.93 8.66 -5.95
C ASP A 544 -14.08 9.85 -5.39
N TYR A 545 -14.71 10.83 -4.75
CA TYR A 545 -14.04 12.06 -4.26
C TYR A 545 -13.78 12.10 -2.74
N TRP A 546 -13.68 10.93 -2.11
CA TRP A 546 -13.50 10.80 -0.66
C TRP A 546 -12.05 10.96 -0.17
N VAL A 547 -11.09 11.08 -1.07
CA VAL A 547 -9.64 10.97 -0.83
C VAL A 547 -9.12 11.88 0.28
N TYR A 548 -9.81 12.98 0.54
CA TYR A 548 -9.42 13.99 1.51
C TYR A 548 -10.45 14.22 2.60
N ASN A 549 -11.24 13.23 2.93
CA ASN A 549 -12.12 13.37 4.08
C ASN A 549 -11.30 13.50 5.36
N SER A 550 -11.58 14.52 6.14
CA SER A 550 -11.01 14.76 7.46
C SER A 550 -12.13 14.92 8.49
N LEU A 551 -11.84 14.57 9.74
CA LEU A 551 -12.74 14.78 10.88
C LEU A 551 -12.90 16.27 11.27
N ASN A 552 -12.40 17.21 10.48
CA ASN A 552 -12.44 18.64 10.78
C ASN A 552 -13.80 19.26 10.47
#